data_70d7888aec819860c16d968450d73b25
#
_entry.id   70d7888aec819860c16d968450d73b25
#
_cell.length_a   1.000
_cell.length_b   1.000
_cell.length_c   1.000
_cell.angle_alpha   90.00
_cell.angle_beta   90.00
_cell.angle_gamma   90.00
#
_symmetry.space_group_name_H-M   'P 1'
#
loop_
_entity.id
_entity.type
_entity.pdbx_description
1 polymer ?
#
loop_
_entity_poly.entity_id
_entity_poly.type
_entity_poly.pdbx_seq_one_letter_code
_entity_poly.pdbx_strand_id
1 'polypeptide(L)'
;ECLEIIDDIVKLFEESFLVIHIVTNSIDDAYKLFTVLNDRGINLTEGELLKAHTIGICSDNLSHQRTISDNWDAILKHPSKKVTDYLRWILIMLTGNNITASSVLEEYKKTVFNELISKSEIAQTVAYIRDCVERLEYISSGEWPFENNNDNKWHKSKLDLLI
;
A
#
# COMPACT_ATOMS: atom_id res chain seq x y z
N GLU A 1 -27.98 -30.09 8.28
CA GLU A 1 -28.24 -28.65 8.26
C GLU A 1 -26.96 -27.80 7.97
N CYS A 2 -25.85 -27.88 8.77
CA CYS A 2 -24.61 -27.14 8.43
C CYS A 2 -23.90 -27.68 7.18
N LEU A 3 -23.88 -28.99 6.96
CA LEU A 3 -23.26 -29.60 5.76
C LEU A 3 -24.07 -29.32 4.51
N GLU A 4 -25.38 -29.29 4.58
CA GLU A 4 -26.27 -28.94 3.47
C GLU A 4 -26.05 -27.48 3.02
N ILE A 5 -25.88 -26.57 3.97
CA ILE A 5 -25.56 -25.14 3.66
C ILE A 5 -24.20 -25.02 2.96
N ILE A 6 -23.20 -25.79 3.36
CA ILE A 6 -21.89 -25.80 2.73
C ILE A 6 -21.99 -26.36 1.30
N ASP A 7 -22.73 -27.45 1.10
CA ASP A 7 -22.94 -28.04 -0.23
C ASP A 7 -23.70 -27.08 -1.16
N ASP A 8 -24.69 -26.35 -0.64
CA ASP A 8 -25.42 -25.34 -1.41
C ASP A 8 -24.53 -24.16 -1.79
N ILE A 9 -23.62 -23.73 -0.89
CA ILE A 9 -22.64 -22.67 -1.19
C ILE A 9 -21.65 -23.15 -2.26
N VAL A 10 -21.13 -24.38 -2.15
CA VAL A 10 -20.22 -24.96 -3.16
C VAL A 10 -20.90 -25.03 -4.51
N LYS A 11 -22.14 -25.55 -4.59
CA LYS A 11 -22.93 -25.57 -5.83
C LYS A 11 -23.13 -24.17 -6.42
N LEU A 12 -23.43 -23.17 -5.59
CA LEU A 12 -23.57 -21.79 -6.03
C LEU A 12 -22.27 -21.29 -6.68
N PHE A 13 -21.11 -21.61 -6.10
CA PHE A 13 -19.80 -21.24 -6.67
C PHE A 13 -19.53 -21.98 -7.99
N GLU A 14 -19.81 -23.27 -8.09
CA GLU A 14 -19.54 -24.07 -9.28
C GLU A 14 -20.49 -23.75 -10.44
N GLU A 15 -21.75 -23.45 -10.17
CA GLU A 15 -22.79 -23.31 -11.20
C GLU A 15 -23.08 -21.85 -11.59
N SER A 16 -22.82 -20.88 -10.66
CA SER A 16 -23.26 -19.49 -10.83
C SER A 16 -22.13 -18.48 -10.92
N PHE A 17 -20.88 -18.87 -10.63
CA PHE A 17 -19.74 -17.96 -10.74
C PHE A 17 -19.02 -18.12 -12.07
N LEU A 18 -18.83 -17.01 -12.76
CA LEU A 18 -18.04 -16.93 -13.98
C LEU A 18 -16.69 -16.31 -13.66
N VAL A 19 -15.62 -17.04 -13.89
CA VAL A 19 -14.24 -16.55 -13.72
C VAL A 19 -13.66 -16.22 -15.09
N ILE A 20 -13.19 -14.99 -15.26
CA ILE A 20 -12.46 -14.57 -16.46
C ILE A 20 -10.96 -14.60 -16.12
N HIS A 21 -10.22 -15.50 -16.77
CA HIS A 21 -8.77 -15.58 -16.65
C HIS A 21 -8.13 -14.85 -17.83
N ILE A 22 -7.45 -13.74 -17.56
CA ILE A 22 -6.77 -12.94 -18.57
C ILE A 22 -5.27 -13.07 -18.39
N VAL A 23 -4.57 -13.47 -19.43
CA VAL A 23 -3.11 -13.58 -19.45
C VAL A 23 -2.56 -12.43 -20.30
N THR A 24 -1.64 -11.67 -19.76
CA THR A 24 -0.92 -10.60 -20.46
C THR A 24 0.56 -10.92 -20.50
N ASN A 25 1.25 -10.44 -21.53
CA ASN A 25 2.69 -10.62 -21.70
C ASN A 25 3.50 -9.47 -21.05
N SER A 26 2.82 -8.46 -20.53
CA SER A 26 3.40 -7.25 -19.95
C SER A 26 2.74 -6.94 -18.61
N ILE A 27 3.54 -6.61 -17.61
CA ILE A 27 3.06 -6.14 -16.30
C ILE A 27 2.28 -4.83 -16.47
N ASP A 28 2.73 -3.93 -17.35
CA ASP A 28 2.04 -2.66 -17.63
C ASP A 28 0.65 -2.87 -18.24
N ASP A 29 0.50 -3.85 -19.13
CA ASP A 29 -0.79 -4.18 -19.73
C ASP A 29 -1.71 -4.85 -18.73
N ALA A 30 -1.17 -5.72 -17.84
CA ALA A 30 -1.92 -6.28 -16.73
C ALA A 30 -2.44 -5.17 -15.80
N TYR A 31 -1.61 -4.18 -15.54
CA TYR A 31 -1.94 -3.03 -14.70
C TYR A 31 -3.04 -2.15 -15.31
N LYS A 32 -2.91 -1.81 -16.60
CA LYS A 32 -3.92 -1.03 -17.35
C LYS A 32 -5.26 -1.77 -17.38
N LEU A 33 -5.23 -3.05 -17.69
CA LEU A 33 -6.42 -3.89 -17.72
C LEU A 33 -7.09 -3.97 -16.34
N PHE A 34 -6.31 -4.16 -15.29
CA PHE A 34 -6.78 -4.22 -13.93
C PHE A 34 -7.41 -2.89 -13.48
N THR A 35 -6.82 -1.76 -13.86
CA THR A 35 -7.36 -0.43 -13.58
C THR A 35 -8.69 -0.22 -14.31
N VAL A 36 -8.77 -0.58 -15.58
CA VAL A 36 -10.00 -0.45 -16.40
C VAL A 36 -11.13 -1.37 -15.90
N LEU A 37 -10.81 -2.60 -15.50
CA LEU A 37 -11.80 -3.53 -14.96
C LEU A 37 -12.31 -3.10 -13.59
N ASN A 38 -11.47 -2.45 -12.80
CA ASN A 38 -11.80 -1.95 -11.47
C ASN A 38 -12.59 -0.63 -11.49
N ASP A 39 -12.59 0.10 -12.60
CA ASP A 39 -13.34 1.36 -12.76
C ASP A 39 -14.88 1.17 -12.61
N ARG A 40 -15.36 -0.06 -12.65
CA ARG A 40 -16.77 -0.43 -12.42
C ARG A 40 -17.07 -0.96 -11.01
N GLY A 41 -16.07 -1.02 -10.12
CA GLY A 41 -16.17 -1.53 -8.75
C GLY A 41 -15.62 -0.57 -7.69
N ILE A 42 -15.03 -1.14 -6.65
CA ILE A 42 -14.28 -0.36 -5.65
C ILE A 42 -12.87 -0.12 -6.24
N ASN A 43 -12.58 1.14 -6.55
CA ASN A 43 -11.27 1.51 -7.08
C ASN A 43 -10.17 1.15 -6.07
N LEU A 44 -9.10 0.56 -6.59
CA LEU A 44 -7.90 0.34 -5.78
C LEU A 44 -7.31 1.67 -5.31
N THR A 45 -6.84 1.65 -4.11
CA THR A 45 -6.15 2.79 -3.50
C THR A 45 -4.72 2.91 -4.03
N GLU A 46 -4.14 4.10 -3.95
CA GLU A 46 -2.73 4.35 -4.30
C GLU A 46 -1.77 3.36 -3.60
N GLY A 47 -2.06 3.01 -2.35
CA GLY A 47 -1.28 2.03 -1.58
C GLY A 47 -1.37 0.61 -2.14
N GLU A 48 -2.55 0.16 -2.54
CA GLU A 48 -2.75 -1.16 -3.16
C GLU A 48 -2.07 -1.24 -4.53
N LEU A 49 -2.13 -0.17 -5.29
CA LEU A 49 -1.44 -0.05 -6.57
C LEU A 49 0.08 -0.08 -6.41
N LEU A 50 0.63 0.60 -5.40
CA LEU A 50 2.06 0.55 -5.07
C LEU A 50 2.50 -0.83 -4.58
N LYS A 51 1.69 -1.51 -3.77
CA LYS A 51 1.92 -2.91 -3.38
C LYS A 51 2.06 -3.80 -4.60
N ALA A 52 1.08 -3.77 -5.52
CA ALA A 52 1.12 -4.59 -6.72
C ALA A 52 2.33 -4.26 -7.61
N HIS A 53 2.68 -2.99 -7.78
CA HIS A 53 3.84 -2.54 -8.53
C HIS A 53 5.15 -3.09 -7.95
N THR A 54 5.38 -2.91 -6.65
CA THR A 54 6.63 -3.33 -5.99
C THR A 54 6.80 -4.85 -5.93
N ILE A 55 5.70 -5.61 -5.75
CA ILE A 55 5.71 -7.08 -5.85
C ILE A 55 6.03 -7.51 -7.29
N GLY A 56 5.47 -6.83 -8.29
CA GLY A 56 5.70 -7.12 -9.70
C GLY A 56 7.17 -6.98 -10.10
N ILE A 57 7.87 -5.95 -9.65
CA ILE A 57 9.31 -5.76 -9.91
C ILE A 57 10.14 -6.92 -9.33
N CYS A 58 9.72 -7.50 -8.22
CA CYS A 58 10.40 -8.60 -7.53
C CYS A 58 9.86 -9.99 -7.90
N SER A 59 9.23 -10.15 -9.07
CA SER A 59 8.51 -11.35 -9.49
C SER A 59 9.34 -12.64 -9.52
N ASP A 60 10.64 -12.56 -9.64
CA ASP A 60 11.58 -13.69 -9.69
C ASP A 60 12.15 -14.10 -8.30
N ASN A 61 11.80 -13.38 -7.22
CA ASN A 61 12.30 -13.65 -5.87
C ASN A 61 11.17 -13.74 -4.85
N LEU A 62 10.71 -14.96 -4.58
CA LEU A 62 9.61 -15.24 -3.64
C LEU A 62 9.88 -14.74 -2.20
N SER A 63 11.14 -14.71 -1.75
CA SER A 63 11.49 -14.23 -0.42
C SER A 63 11.27 -12.71 -0.33
N HIS A 64 11.75 -11.97 -1.33
CA HIS A 64 11.53 -10.52 -1.39
C HIS A 64 10.05 -10.19 -1.56
N GLN A 65 9.32 -10.92 -2.41
CA GLN A 65 7.88 -10.72 -2.57
C GLN A 65 7.11 -10.86 -1.24
N ARG A 66 7.43 -11.89 -0.46
CA ARG A 66 6.79 -12.07 0.86
C ARG A 66 7.08 -10.92 1.80
N THR A 67 8.35 -10.55 1.94
CA THR A 67 8.77 -9.42 2.80
C THR A 67 8.08 -8.13 2.37
N ILE A 68 8.02 -7.85 1.06
CA ILE A 68 7.34 -6.66 0.51
C ILE A 68 5.83 -6.73 0.80
N SER A 69 5.20 -7.90 0.57
CA SER A 69 3.77 -8.09 0.83
C SER A 69 3.43 -7.86 2.30
N ASP A 70 4.19 -8.47 3.22
CA ASP A 70 3.95 -8.36 4.67
C ASP A 70 4.06 -6.90 5.15
N ASN A 71 5.04 -6.15 4.64
CA ASN A 71 5.19 -4.73 4.97
C ASN A 71 4.04 -3.89 4.42
N TRP A 72 3.61 -4.13 3.17
CA TRP A 72 2.44 -3.46 2.59
C TRP A 72 1.16 -3.81 3.32
N ASP A 73 0.97 -5.07 3.74
CA ASP A 73 -0.19 -5.48 4.51
C ASP A 73 -0.26 -4.75 5.85
N ALA A 74 0.88 -4.49 6.48
CA ALA A 74 0.95 -3.67 7.69
C ALA A 74 0.55 -2.21 7.42
N ILE A 75 1.00 -1.62 6.30
CA ILE A 75 0.61 -0.26 5.88
C ILE A 75 -0.90 -0.18 5.59
N LEU A 76 -1.42 -1.14 4.83
CA LEU A 76 -2.81 -1.15 4.35
C LEU A 76 -3.84 -1.52 5.43
N LYS A 77 -3.43 -1.86 6.65
CA LYS A 77 -4.33 -2.00 7.80
C LYS A 77 -5.05 -0.71 8.18
N HIS A 78 -4.45 0.43 7.85
CA HIS A 78 -5.04 1.73 8.11
C HIS A 78 -6.09 2.10 7.07
N PRO A 79 -7.04 3.01 7.38
CA PRO A 79 -8.04 3.48 6.42
C PRO A 79 -7.37 4.04 5.15
N SER A 80 -7.90 3.71 3.98
CA SER A 80 -7.33 4.04 2.66
C SER A 80 -6.96 5.52 2.49
N LYS A 81 -7.83 6.43 2.93
CA LYS A 81 -7.56 7.87 2.89
C LYS A 81 -6.33 8.25 3.72
N LYS A 82 -6.20 7.68 4.91
CA LYS A 82 -5.06 7.89 5.81
C LYS A 82 -3.76 7.38 5.18
N VAL A 83 -3.81 6.19 4.58
CA VAL A 83 -2.66 5.60 3.87
C VAL A 83 -2.19 6.51 2.74
N THR A 84 -3.11 7.01 1.90
CA THR A 84 -2.77 7.92 0.80
C THR A 84 -2.14 9.21 1.33
N ASP A 85 -2.66 9.79 2.40
CA ASP A 85 -2.09 10.99 3.02
C ASP A 85 -0.69 10.73 3.60
N TYR A 86 -0.48 9.61 4.29
CA TYR A 86 0.82 9.22 4.82
C TYR A 86 1.85 8.99 3.72
N LEU A 87 1.49 8.25 2.68
CA LEU A 87 2.36 8.02 1.53
C LEU A 87 2.75 9.34 0.86
N ARG A 88 1.79 10.26 0.72
CA ARG A 88 2.04 11.60 0.19
C ARG A 88 3.04 12.39 1.05
N TRP A 89 2.87 12.41 2.37
CA TRP A 89 3.77 13.13 3.28
C TRP A 89 5.17 12.55 3.29
N ILE A 90 5.28 11.21 3.29
CA ILE A 90 6.57 10.52 3.18
C ILE A 90 7.27 10.91 1.88
N LEU A 91 6.54 10.94 0.76
CA LEU A 91 7.10 11.31 -0.53
C LEU A 91 7.54 12.78 -0.57
N ILE A 92 6.76 13.70 0.00
CA ILE A 92 7.15 15.11 0.17
C ILE A 92 8.43 15.23 1.01
N MET A 93 8.52 14.47 2.10
CA MET A 93 9.71 14.45 2.96
C MET A 93 10.94 13.93 2.22
N LEU A 94 10.80 12.91 1.37
CA LEU A 94 11.91 12.32 0.62
C LEU A 94 12.36 13.19 -0.55
N THR A 95 11.43 13.89 -1.22
CA THR A 95 11.71 14.60 -2.48
C THR A 95 11.79 16.12 -2.32
N GLY A 96 11.20 16.68 -1.27
CA GLY A 96 11.03 18.12 -1.10
C GLY A 96 10.01 18.76 -2.06
N ASN A 97 9.31 17.97 -2.87
CA ASN A 97 8.35 18.44 -3.86
C ASN A 97 6.93 18.48 -3.30
N ASN A 98 6.12 19.41 -3.82
CA ASN A 98 4.70 19.43 -3.50
C ASN A 98 3.97 18.35 -4.31
N ILE A 99 3.42 17.34 -3.62
CA ILE A 99 2.77 16.17 -4.23
C ILE A 99 1.26 16.23 -3.96
N THR A 100 0.45 16.00 -4.98
CA THR A 100 -1.00 15.86 -4.84
C THR A 100 -1.38 14.40 -4.54
N ALA A 101 -2.54 14.18 -3.91
CA ALA A 101 -3.00 12.82 -3.59
C ALA A 101 -3.13 11.95 -4.86
N SER A 102 -3.59 12.51 -5.97
CA SER A 102 -3.75 11.81 -7.25
C SER A 102 -2.45 11.52 -8.01
N SER A 103 -1.32 12.09 -7.61
CA SER A 103 -0.02 11.88 -8.26
C SER A 103 0.92 10.98 -7.45
N VAL A 104 0.49 10.49 -6.29
CA VAL A 104 1.31 9.68 -5.37
C VAL A 104 1.90 8.47 -6.06
N LEU A 105 1.08 7.67 -6.74
CA LEU A 105 1.52 6.45 -7.42
C LEU A 105 2.61 6.73 -8.46
N GLU A 106 2.36 7.68 -9.35
CA GLU A 106 3.29 7.97 -10.46
C GLU A 106 4.59 8.60 -9.94
N GLU A 107 4.52 9.44 -8.93
CA GLU A 107 5.72 10.02 -8.34
C GLU A 107 6.55 8.98 -7.56
N TYR A 108 5.93 8.02 -6.86
CA TYR A 108 6.65 6.90 -6.24
C TYR A 108 7.35 6.03 -7.30
N LYS A 109 6.67 5.69 -8.40
CA LYS A 109 7.27 4.91 -9.49
C LYS A 109 8.46 5.64 -10.12
N LYS A 110 8.35 6.96 -10.28
CA LYS A 110 9.37 7.77 -10.93
C LYS A 110 10.58 8.03 -10.04
N THR A 111 10.38 8.27 -8.74
CA THR A 111 11.43 8.79 -7.85
C THR A 111 11.98 7.74 -6.89
N VAL A 112 11.11 6.86 -6.36
CA VAL A 112 11.45 5.91 -5.30
C VAL A 112 11.62 4.50 -5.85
N PHE A 113 10.69 4.04 -6.67
CA PHE A 113 10.69 2.68 -7.25
C PHE A 113 10.99 2.69 -8.74
N ASN A 114 11.97 3.51 -9.15
CA ASN A 114 12.39 3.60 -10.55
C ASN A 114 13.18 2.35 -11.00
N GLU A 115 13.43 2.23 -12.29
CA GLU A 115 14.10 1.07 -12.90
C GLU A 115 15.56 0.86 -12.43
N LEU A 116 16.17 1.84 -11.78
CA LEU A 116 17.55 1.78 -11.31
C LEU A 116 17.68 1.17 -9.91
N ILE A 117 16.58 1.04 -9.17
CA ILE A 117 16.59 0.48 -7.81
C ILE A 117 16.77 -1.04 -7.83
N SER A 118 17.63 -1.57 -6.98
CA SER A 118 17.79 -3.01 -6.85
C SER A 118 16.60 -3.63 -6.08
N LYS A 119 16.32 -4.92 -6.34
CA LYS A 119 15.22 -5.64 -5.67
C LYS A 119 15.37 -5.69 -4.14
N SER A 120 16.60 -5.77 -3.66
CA SER A 120 16.90 -5.72 -2.22
C SER A 120 16.58 -4.35 -1.64
N GLU A 121 16.91 -3.28 -2.35
CA GLU A 121 16.60 -1.91 -1.94
C GLU A 121 15.10 -1.65 -1.93
N ILE A 122 14.32 -2.23 -2.86
CA ILE A 122 12.86 -2.13 -2.85
C ILE A 122 12.31 -2.68 -1.52
N ALA A 123 12.74 -3.87 -1.10
CA ALA A 123 12.26 -4.46 0.14
C ALA A 123 12.62 -3.61 1.37
N GLN A 124 13.83 -3.04 1.41
CA GLN A 124 14.27 -2.12 2.46
C GLN A 124 13.48 -0.81 2.44
N THR A 125 13.21 -0.26 1.26
CA THR A 125 12.45 0.97 1.08
C THR A 125 10.99 0.80 1.54
N VAL A 126 10.36 -0.32 1.20
CA VAL A 126 8.99 -0.60 1.66
C VAL A 126 8.96 -0.78 3.19
N ALA A 127 9.97 -1.44 3.79
CA ALA A 127 10.09 -1.53 5.23
C ALA A 127 10.26 -0.14 5.88
N TYR A 128 11.08 0.73 5.30
CA TYR A 128 11.24 2.10 5.75
C TYR A 128 9.92 2.90 5.67
N ILE A 129 9.15 2.75 4.57
CA ILE A 129 7.84 3.39 4.41
C ILE A 129 6.89 2.90 5.51
N ARG A 130 6.86 1.60 5.81
CA ARG A 130 6.07 1.05 6.92
C ARG A 130 6.42 1.72 8.25
N ASP A 131 7.70 1.80 8.58
CA ASP A 131 8.16 2.42 9.82
C ASP A 131 7.78 3.90 9.90
N CYS A 132 7.81 4.61 8.77
CA CYS A 132 7.35 6.00 8.70
C CYS A 132 5.83 6.09 8.92
N VAL A 133 5.03 5.19 8.34
CA VAL A 133 3.58 5.15 8.53
C VAL A 133 3.23 4.89 9.99
N GLU A 134 3.90 3.94 10.64
CA GLU A 134 3.71 3.66 12.07
C GLU A 134 4.02 4.88 12.94
N ARG A 135 5.11 5.59 12.65
CA ARG A 135 5.46 6.83 13.38
C ARG A 135 4.45 7.94 13.14
N LEU A 136 3.97 8.11 11.92
CA LEU A 136 2.92 9.08 11.58
C LEU A 136 1.60 8.74 12.30
N GLU A 137 1.28 7.45 12.47
CA GLU A 137 0.11 7.03 13.23
C GLU A 137 0.25 7.41 14.71
N TYR A 138 1.40 7.15 15.34
CA TYR A 138 1.66 7.60 16.71
C TYR A 138 1.54 9.12 16.86
N ILE A 139 2.13 9.86 15.93
CA ILE A 139 2.05 11.33 15.92
C ILE A 139 0.59 11.77 15.76
N SER A 140 -0.18 11.17 14.85
CA SER A 140 -1.58 11.53 14.60
C SER A 140 -2.52 11.15 15.75
N SER A 141 -2.19 10.10 16.52
CA SER A 141 -2.94 9.71 17.73
C SER A 141 -2.60 10.58 18.95
N GLY A 142 -1.57 11.43 18.83
CA GLY A 142 -1.05 12.24 19.93
C GLY A 142 -0.09 11.47 20.85
N GLU A 143 0.36 10.29 20.42
CA GLU A 143 1.37 9.50 21.10
C GLU A 143 2.76 9.87 20.56
N TRP A 144 3.78 9.87 21.46
CA TRP A 144 5.14 10.15 21.06
C TRP A 144 5.83 8.85 20.61
N PRO A 145 6.35 8.75 19.37
CA PRO A 145 6.88 7.50 18.83
C PRO A 145 8.29 7.14 19.32
N PHE A 146 8.90 7.99 20.16
CA PHE A 146 10.24 7.78 20.67
C PHE A 146 10.21 7.50 22.17
N GLU A 147 11.22 6.80 22.69
CA GLU A 147 11.35 6.53 24.13
C GLU A 147 11.23 7.82 24.95
N ASN A 148 10.36 7.77 25.97
CA ASN A 148 10.04 8.89 26.82
C ASN A 148 11.27 9.41 27.59
N ASN A 149 11.81 10.52 27.18
CA ASN A 149 12.40 11.44 28.14
C ASN A 149 11.25 12.15 28.86
N ASN A 150 11.13 11.94 30.16
CA ASN A 150 10.01 12.34 31.04
C ASN A 150 9.60 13.83 31.00
N ASP A 151 10.28 14.68 30.23
CA ASP A 151 10.09 16.13 30.20
C ASP A 151 9.30 16.69 29.02
N ASN A 152 8.95 15.86 28.00
CA ASN A 152 8.25 16.33 26.81
C ASN A 152 6.84 15.79 26.73
N LYS A 153 5.90 16.44 27.40
CA LYS A 153 4.47 16.27 27.12
C LYS A 153 4.16 16.93 25.77
N TRP A 154 4.14 16.15 24.72
CA TRP A 154 3.60 16.58 23.44
C TRP A 154 2.08 16.72 23.57
N HIS A 155 1.57 17.91 23.27
CA HIS A 155 0.13 18.12 23.19
C HIS A 155 -0.31 17.94 21.74
N LYS A 156 -1.30 17.07 21.51
CA LYS A 156 -1.95 16.83 20.22
C LYS A 156 -2.32 18.13 19.49
N SER A 157 -2.76 19.14 20.23
CA SER A 157 -3.10 20.48 19.72
C SER A 157 -1.94 21.24 19.06
N LYS A 158 -0.67 20.83 19.27
CA LYS A 158 0.46 21.45 18.58
C LYS A 158 0.82 20.74 17.27
N LEU A 159 0.42 19.50 17.13
CA LEU A 159 0.58 18.71 15.90
C LEU A 159 -0.48 19.06 14.86
N ASP A 160 -1.71 19.34 15.29
CA ASP A 160 -2.80 19.79 14.40
C ASP A 160 -2.47 21.11 13.67
N LEU A 161 -1.43 21.83 14.12
CA LEU A 161 -0.92 23.05 13.48
C LEU A 161 0.18 22.78 12.44
N LEU A 162 0.73 21.55 12.39
CA LEU A 162 1.83 21.16 11.49
C LEU A 162 1.37 20.28 10.32
N ILE A 163 0.12 19.82 10.36
CA ILE A 163 -0.53 19.00 9.35
C ILE A 163 -1.60 19.81 8.62
#